data_3ea0cfa222857d94679e6c78da83d2d3
#
_entry.id   3ea0cfa222857d94679e6c78da83d2d3
#
_cell.length_a   1.000
_cell.length_b   1.000
_cell.length_c   1.000
_cell.angle_alpha   90.00
_cell.angle_beta   90.00
_cell.angle_gamma   90.00
#
_symmetry.space_group_name_H-M   'P 1'
#
loop_
_entity.id
_entity.type
_entity.pdbx_description
1 polymer ?
#
loop_
_entity_poly.entity_id
_entity_poly.type
_entity_poly.pdbx_seq_one_letter_code
_entity_poly.pdbx_strand_id
1 'polypeptide(L)'
;MNIVIVGGHDCMHCQYKRICKKHGCKCKVFTQCPANFQNQIGTPEMIVVFTKTVAHKMLNVASKQAERNGTKICYVNSSSANALQEVLTAHFQRA
;
A
#
# COMPACT_ATOMS: atom_id res chain seq x y z
N MET A 1 -13.21 -1.72 -2.85
CA MET A 1 -12.17 -1.93 -1.83
C MET A 1 -11.09 -0.87 -1.94
N ASN A 2 -10.71 -0.29 -0.85
CA ASN A 2 -9.69 0.76 -0.81
C ASN A 2 -8.36 0.19 -0.31
N ILE A 3 -7.29 0.44 -1.07
CA ILE A 3 -5.95 -0.03 -0.74
C ILE A 3 -5.02 1.18 -0.71
N VAL A 4 -4.13 1.22 0.27
CA VAL A 4 -3.08 2.23 0.36
C VAL A 4 -1.73 1.53 0.16
N ILE A 5 -0.94 2.05 -0.75
CA ILE A 5 0.41 1.54 -1.02
C ILE A 5 1.41 2.56 -0.49
N VAL A 6 2.34 2.11 0.35
CA VAL A 6 3.33 2.95 1.00
C VAL A 6 4.71 2.52 0.54
N GLY A 7 5.48 3.46 0.02
CA GLY A 7 6.80 3.19 -0.54
C GLY A 7 6.74 2.92 -2.03
N GLY A 8 7.77 2.25 -2.55
CA GLY A 8 7.90 2.00 -3.98
C GLY A 8 8.61 3.13 -4.69
N HIS A 9 8.66 3.05 -6.01
CA HIS A 9 9.32 4.04 -6.85
C HIS A 9 8.31 4.94 -7.53
N ASP A 10 8.64 6.22 -7.66
CA ASP A 10 7.76 7.18 -8.33
C ASP A 10 7.40 6.74 -9.74
N CYS A 11 8.35 6.15 -10.46
CA CYS A 11 8.12 5.69 -11.82
C CYS A 11 7.12 4.53 -11.90
N MET A 12 6.85 3.85 -10.80
CA MET A 12 5.91 2.73 -10.73
C MET A 12 4.51 3.15 -10.30
N HIS A 13 4.31 4.42 -9.99
CA HIS A 13 3.05 4.92 -9.45
C HIS A 13 1.85 4.54 -10.31
N CYS A 14 1.94 4.77 -11.62
CA CYS A 14 0.86 4.45 -12.54
C CYS A 14 0.63 2.94 -12.64
N GLN A 15 1.71 2.15 -12.61
CA GLN A 15 1.61 0.70 -12.69
C GLN A 15 0.89 0.12 -11.46
N TYR A 16 1.22 0.63 -10.28
CA TYR A 16 0.55 0.20 -9.05
C TYR A 16 -0.95 0.47 -9.12
N LYS A 17 -1.33 1.66 -9.58
CA LYS A 17 -2.74 2.01 -9.73
C LYS A 17 -3.44 1.13 -10.74
N ARG A 18 -2.77 0.83 -11.84
CA ARG A 18 -3.33 -0.03 -12.89
C ARG A 18 -3.58 -1.45 -12.37
N ILE A 19 -2.64 -1.98 -11.60
CA ILE A 19 -2.77 -3.31 -11.01
C ILE A 19 -3.95 -3.36 -10.04
N CYS A 20 -4.07 -2.37 -9.17
CA CYS A 20 -5.20 -2.31 -8.26
C CYS A 20 -6.53 -2.21 -8.98
N LYS A 21 -6.59 -1.43 -10.05
CA LYS A 21 -7.80 -1.29 -10.86
C LYS A 21 -8.20 -2.61 -11.50
N LYS A 22 -7.22 -3.40 -11.94
CA LYS A 22 -7.46 -4.74 -12.49
C LYS A 22 -8.18 -5.64 -11.51
N HIS A 23 -7.90 -5.47 -10.23
CA HIS A 23 -8.53 -6.24 -9.16
C HIS A 23 -9.78 -5.56 -8.59
N GLY A 24 -10.27 -4.51 -9.26
CA GLY A 24 -11.46 -3.81 -8.82
C GLY A 24 -11.28 -2.96 -7.58
N CYS A 25 -10.05 -2.50 -7.31
CA CYS A 25 -9.72 -1.75 -6.11
C CYS A 25 -9.40 -0.31 -6.41
N LYS A 26 -9.75 0.57 -5.48
CA LYS A 26 -9.25 1.94 -5.47
C LYS A 26 -7.94 1.97 -4.71
N CYS A 27 -6.97 2.70 -5.23
CA CYS A 27 -5.61 2.68 -4.71
C CYS A 27 -5.09 4.10 -4.51
N LYS A 28 -4.47 4.33 -3.36
CA LYS A 28 -3.68 5.53 -3.11
C LYS A 28 -2.23 5.09 -2.96
N VAL A 29 -1.33 5.76 -3.68
CA VAL A 29 0.10 5.43 -3.65
C VAL A 29 0.87 6.58 -3.04
N PHE A 30 1.66 6.29 -2.01
CA PHE A 30 2.51 7.27 -1.35
C PHE A 30 3.95 6.84 -1.49
N THR A 31 4.67 7.42 -2.44
CA THR A 31 6.09 7.16 -2.64
C THR A 31 6.96 8.10 -1.81
N GLN A 32 6.37 9.19 -1.33
CA GLN A 32 7.03 10.15 -0.45
C GLN A 32 6.10 10.46 0.72
N CYS A 33 6.65 10.97 1.81
CA CYS A 33 5.86 11.30 2.99
C CYS A 33 5.27 12.70 2.87
N PRO A 34 3.99 12.84 2.52
CA PRO A 34 3.37 14.15 2.44
C PRO A 34 3.06 14.71 3.82
N ALA A 35 2.79 16.01 3.88
CA ALA A 35 2.23 16.61 5.09
C ALA A 35 0.87 15.93 5.37
N ASN A 36 0.55 15.69 6.62
CA ASN A 36 -0.70 15.02 7.02
C ASN A 36 -0.84 13.61 6.46
N PHE A 37 0.28 12.90 6.30
CA PHE A 37 0.27 11.54 5.76
C PHE A 37 -0.72 10.65 6.51
N GLN A 38 -0.72 10.73 7.83
CA GLN A 38 -1.61 9.93 8.67
C GLN A 38 -3.08 10.16 8.31
N ASN A 39 -3.47 11.40 8.10
CA ASN A 39 -4.86 11.72 7.72
C ASN A 39 -5.18 11.27 6.30
N GLN A 40 -4.19 11.29 5.41
CA GLN A 40 -4.39 10.89 4.02
C GLN A 40 -4.55 9.38 3.86
N ILE A 41 -3.94 8.59 4.74
CA ILE A 41 -4.13 7.14 4.75
C ILE A 41 -5.61 6.81 5.00
N GLY A 42 -6.23 7.51 5.93
CA GLY A 42 -7.63 7.27 6.25
C GLY A 42 -7.86 5.88 6.84
N THR A 43 -8.92 5.22 6.37
CA THR A 43 -9.31 3.90 6.85
C THR A 43 -9.43 2.92 5.68
N PRO A 44 -8.31 2.59 5.01
CA PRO A 44 -8.35 1.63 3.90
C PRO A 44 -8.60 0.23 4.43
N GLU A 45 -8.98 -0.66 3.55
CA GLU A 45 -9.18 -2.06 3.90
C GLU A 45 -7.86 -2.82 4.00
N MET A 46 -6.85 -2.38 3.28
CA MET A 46 -5.52 -2.98 3.31
C MET A 46 -4.45 -1.94 3.05
N ILE A 47 -3.31 -2.09 3.71
CA ILE A 47 -2.12 -1.27 3.48
C ILE A 47 -1.00 -2.19 3.01
N VAL A 48 -0.37 -1.85 1.88
CA VAL A 48 0.78 -2.57 1.35
C VAL A 48 2.02 -1.69 1.52
N VAL A 49 3.04 -2.23 2.18
CA VAL A 49 4.29 -1.49 2.43
C VAL A 49 5.44 -2.18 1.71
N PHE A 50 6.12 -1.43 0.84
CA PHE A 50 7.32 -1.91 0.17
C PHE A 50 8.55 -1.57 1.03
N THR A 51 8.97 -2.50 1.84
CA THR A 51 9.94 -2.27 2.91
C THR A 51 11.31 -1.80 2.43
N LYS A 52 11.71 -2.16 1.21
CA LYS A 52 13.02 -1.74 0.69
C LYS A 52 13.08 -0.30 0.25
N THR A 53 11.94 0.29 -0.09
CA THR A 53 11.87 1.61 -0.68
C THR A 53 11.03 2.59 0.12
N VAL A 54 10.70 2.25 1.35
CA VAL A 54 9.88 3.10 2.20
C VAL A 54 10.77 3.85 3.19
N ALA A 55 10.46 5.13 3.39
CA ALA A 55 11.12 5.90 4.46
C ALA A 55 10.65 5.37 5.81
N HIS A 56 11.57 5.30 6.77
CA HIS A 56 11.28 4.77 8.11
C HIS A 56 10.11 5.47 8.77
N LYS A 57 10.02 6.78 8.59
CA LYS A 57 8.92 7.59 9.12
C LYS A 57 7.57 7.16 8.54
N MET A 58 7.53 6.89 7.24
CA MET A 58 6.31 6.44 6.59
C MET A 58 5.88 5.05 7.08
N LEU A 59 6.85 4.17 7.24
CA LEU A 59 6.58 2.82 7.77
C LEU A 59 5.95 2.90 9.15
N ASN A 60 6.49 3.74 10.03
CA ASN A 60 5.96 3.88 11.38
C ASN A 60 4.53 4.43 11.37
N VAL A 61 4.26 5.45 10.56
CA VAL A 61 2.92 6.03 10.47
C VAL A 61 1.92 5.01 9.92
N ALA A 62 2.31 4.29 8.87
CA ALA A 62 1.43 3.28 8.27
C ALA A 62 1.12 2.16 9.26
N SER A 63 2.12 1.68 9.98
CA SER A 63 1.92 0.62 10.98
C SER A 63 0.98 1.06 12.10
N LYS A 64 1.18 2.27 12.61
CA LYS A 64 0.32 2.80 13.67
C LYS A 64 -1.11 2.98 13.22
N GLN A 65 -1.29 3.48 12.01
CA GLN A 65 -2.63 3.70 11.46
C GLN A 65 -3.35 2.37 11.24
N ALA A 66 -2.65 1.36 10.73
CA ALA A 66 -3.21 0.04 10.55
C ALA A 66 -3.64 -0.58 11.89
N GLU A 67 -2.79 -0.47 12.89
CA GLU A 67 -3.07 -0.99 14.23
C GLU A 67 -4.27 -0.29 14.85
N ARG A 68 -4.32 1.03 14.73
CA ARG A 68 -5.41 1.83 15.29
C ARG A 68 -6.76 1.48 14.67
N ASN A 69 -6.80 1.22 13.37
CA ASN A 69 -8.03 0.97 12.63
C ASN A 69 -8.35 -0.52 12.47
N GLY A 70 -7.49 -1.40 12.93
CA GLY A 70 -7.65 -2.83 12.68
C GLY A 70 -7.50 -3.17 11.20
N THR A 71 -6.78 -2.36 10.44
CA THR A 71 -6.58 -2.56 9.01
C THR A 71 -5.49 -3.60 8.77
N LYS A 72 -5.71 -4.48 7.80
CA LYS A 72 -4.69 -5.45 7.41
C LYS A 72 -3.51 -4.73 6.77
N ILE A 73 -2.29 -5.06 7.20
CA ILE A 73 -1.08 -4.50 6.64
C ILE A 73 -0.20 -5.63 6.10
N CYS A 74 0.32 -5.46 4.89
CA CYS A 74 1.19 -6.43 4.24
C CYS A 74 2.55 -5.79 3.98
N TYR A 75 3.61 -6.45 4.41
CA TYR A 75 4.98 -6.01 4.18
C TYR A 75 5.56 -6.78 3.01
N VAL A 76 6.06 -6.06 2.00
CA VAL A 76 6.59 -6.65 0.78
C VAL A 76 8.01 -6.15 0.59
N ASN A 77 8.98 -7.08 0.46
CA ASN A 77 10.38 -6.71 0.29
C ASN A 77 10.66 -6.08 -1.07
N SER A 78 9.99 -6.53 -2.11
CA SER A 78 10.23 -6.05 -3.46
C SER A 78 9.17 -5.03 -3.86
N SER A 79 9.59 -3.94 -4.49
CA SER A 79 8.68 -2.92 -4.99
C SER A 79 8.26 -3.15 -6.45
N SER A 80 8.44 -4.37 -6.96
CA SER A 80 8.07 -4.70 -8.33
C SER A 80 6.56 -4.85 -8.50
N ALA A 81 6.10 -4.70 -9.74
CA ALA A 81 4.70 -4.89 -10.07
C ALA A 81 4.23 -6.31 -9.76
N ASN A 82 5.09 -7.30 -10.02
CA ASN A 82 4.77 -8.70 -9.75
C ASN A 82 4.52 -8.95 -8.26
N ALA A 83 5.34 -8.34 -7.39
CA ALA A 83 5.17 -8.49 -5.96
C ALA A 83 3.81 -7.95 -5.51
N LEU A 84 3.40 -6.80 -6.04
CA LEU A 84 2.08 -6.24 -5.74
C LEU A 84 0.97 -7.15 -6.25
N GLN A 85 1.08 -7.67 -7.46
CA GLN A 85 0.09 -8.59 -8.01
C GLN A 85 -0.05 -9.84 -7.15
N GLU A 86 1.05 -10.40 -6.69
CA GLU A 86 1.02 -11.59 -5.84
C GLU A 86 0.27 -11.32 -4.53
N VAL A 87 0.53 -10.18 -3.91
CA VAL A 87 -0.13 -9.80 -2.67
C VAL A 87 -1.63 -9.65 -2.88
N LEU A 88 -2.04 -8.96 -3.93
CA LEU A 88 -3.45 -8.75 -4.22
C LEU A 88 -4.15 -10.05 -4.60
N THR A 89 -3.51 -10.88 -5.42
CA THR A 89 -4.06 -12.18 -5.81
C THR A 89 -4.27 -13.07 -4.58
N ALA A 90 -3.28 -13.14 -3.70
CA ALA A 90 -3.39 -13.92 -2.48
C ALA A 90 -4.52 -13.42 -1.58
N HIS A 91 -4.68 -12.11 -1.48
CA HIS A 91 -5.74 -11.51 -0.66
C HIS A 91 -7.13 -11.82 -1.21
N PHE A 92 -7.29 -11.70 -2.54
CA PHE A 92 -8.61 -11.88 -3.16
C PHE A 92 -8.98 -13.33 -3.41
N GLN A 93 -8.03 -14.23 -3.48
CA GLN A 93 -8.32 -15.66 -3.63
C GLN A 93 -8.90 -16.32 -2.39
N ARG A 94 -8.98 -15.58 -1.32
CA ARG A 94 -9.49 -16.09 -0.05
C ARG A 94 -11.01 -16.05 0.05
N ALA A 95 -11.65 -15.53 -0.91
CA ALA A 95 -13.10 -15.41 -0.87
C ALA A 95 -13.81 -16.76 -0.88
#